data_bfd3de8f498479805fb61dbf415ab1d3
#
_entry.id   bfd3de8f498479805fb61dbf415ab1d3
#
_cell.length_a   1.000
_cell.length_b   1.000
_cell.length_c   1.000
_cell.angle_alpha   90.00
_cell.angle_beta   90.00
_cell.angle_gamma   90.00
#
_symmetry.space_group_name_H-M   'P 1'
#
loop_
_entity.id
_entity.type
_entity.pdbx_description
1 polymer ?
#
loop_
_entity_poly.entity_id
_entity_poly.type
_entity_poly.pdbx_seq_one_letter_code
_entity_poly.pdbx_strand_id
1 'polypeptide(L)'
;MAKSRTILIWHNNGEQQFTFTVNPERLRVSRPNCNRVERLAMGGTVNRWGGRGLREVSFTTFLPEERSPFYGGTDGAEVLSLLKAWQDSGDPVRLIVSGSDINDAFLIEDVTETLREGDGDITLTLTLREYKFASELAKDADGAVQSAGKTARADERVLPKTRTVKRGDTLWAIACELYGDGTRWREIAKKNGVTEPRKLPVGKVLVL
;
A
#
# COMPACT_ATOMS: atom_id res chain seq x y z
N MET A 1 -24.32 12.79 -14.11
CA MET A 1 -23.95 11.36 -14.16
C MET A 1 -23.01 11.07 -13.02
N ALA A 2 -23.32 10.15 -12.13
CA ALA A 2 -22.40 9.74 -11.06
C ALA A 2 -21.14 9.11 -11.70
N LYS A 3 -19.97 9.65 -11.39
CA LYS A 3 -18.70 9.06 -11.84
C LYS A 3 -18.55 7.69 -11.15
N SER A 4 -18.54 6.61 -11.93
CA SER A 4 -18.18 5.29 -11.42
C SER A 4 -16.77 5.37 -10.84
N ARG A 5 -16.59 4.89 -9.61
CA ARG A 5 -15.29 4.81 -8.96
C ARG A 5 -14.61 3.50 -9.36
N THR A 6 -13.31 3.53 -9.53
CA THR A 6 -12.51 2.33 -9.74
C THR A 6 -11.74 2.06 -8.46
N ILE A 7 -11.78 0.82 -7.98
CA ILE A 7 -11.03 0.36 -6.81
C ILE A 7 -9.93 -0.56 -7.33
N LEU A 8 -8.70 -0.16 -7.06
CA LEU A 8 -7.49 -0.88 -7.43
C LEU A 8 -6.71 -1.22 -6.17
N ILE A 9 -6.32 -2.47 -6.05
CA ILE A 9 -5.36 -2.92 -5.04
C ILE A 9 -4.13 -3.44 -5.77
N TRP A 10 -2.97 -3.06 -5.28
CA TRP A 10 -1.71 -3.61 -5.75
C TRP A 10 -0.81 -4.01 -4.59
N HIS A 11 0.07 -4.95 -4.86
CA HIS A 11 1.08 -5.45 -3.94
C HIS A 11 2.46 -5.34 -4.60
N ASN A 12 3.51 -5.27 -3.79
CA ASN A 12 4.89 -5.20 -4.24
C ASN A 12 5.13 -4.14 -5.33
N ASN A 13 4.66 -2.91 -5.05
CA ASN A 13 4.80 -1.73 -5.91
C ASN A 13 4.25 -1.91 -7.33
N GLY A 14 3.16 -2.67 -7.45
CA GLY A 14 2.42 -2.87 -8.70
C GLY A 14 2.87 -4.08 -9.53
N GLU A 15 3.76 -4.94 -9.02
CA GLU A 15 4.08 -6.22 -9.68
C GLU A 15 2.86 -7.13 -9.73
N GLN A 16 2.05 -7.08 -8.69
CA GLN A 16 0.76 -7.76 -8.62
C GLN A 16 -0.31 -6.72 -8.40
N GLN A 17 -1.32 -6.68 -9.25
CA GLN A 17 -2.40 -5.71 -9.14
C GLN A 17 -3.73 -6.35 -9.49
N PHE A 18 -4.77 -5.87 -8.84
CA PHE A 18 -6.13 -6.28 -9.09
C PHE A 18 -7.08 -5.07 -9.07
N THR A 19 -7.94 -4.99 -10.08
CA THR A 19 -9.01 -3.99 -10.15
C THR A 19 -10.36 -4.68 -9.97
N PHE A 20 -11.13 -4.22 -8.98
CA PHE A 20 -12.48 -4.76 -8.77
C PHE A 20 -13.37 -4.45 -9.96
N THR A 21 -13.88 -5.49 -10.60
CA THR A 21 -14.83 -5.39 -11.74
C THR A 21 -16.16 -4.88 -11.26
N VAL A 22 -16.59 -5.37 -10.09
CA VAL A 22 -17.83 -4.95 -9.45
C VAL A 22 -17.51 -4.03 -8.28
N ASN A 23 -17.99 -2.80 -8.39
CA ASN A 23 -17.80 -1.83 -7.32
C ASN A 23 -18.73 -2.15 -6.14
N PRO A 24 -18.26 -2.00 -4.90
CA PRO A 24 -19.10 -2.15 -3.72
C PRO A 24 -20.20 -1.07 -3.70
N GLU A 25 -21.37 -1.44 -3.21
CA GLU A 25 -22.47 -0.48 -2.98
C GLU A 25 -22.04 0.62 -2.00
N ARG A 26 -21.30 0.23 -0.97
CA ARG A 26 -20.82 1.12 0.10
C ARG A 26 -19.36 0.85 0.40
N LEU A 27 -18.59 1.93 0.47
CA LEU A 27 -17.22 1.91 0.96
C LEU A 27 -17.19 2.75 2.24
N ARG A 28 -16.93 2.09 3.36
CA ARG A 28 -16.84 2.72 4.68
C ARG A 28 -15.40 3.10 4.96
N VAL A 29 -15.20 4.36 5.34
CA VAL A 29 -13.89 4.88 5.76
C VAL A 29 -14.03 5.39 7.18
N SER A 30 -13.26 4.84 8.11
CA SER A 30 -13.18 5.30 9.50
C SER A 30 -11.83 5.94 9.76
N ARG A 31 -11.85 7.07 10.47
CA ARG A 31 -10.64 7.81 10.87
C ARG A 31 -10.73 8.12 12.37
N PRO A 32 -10.41 7.13 13.22
CA PRO A 32 -10.49 7.33 14.66
C PRO A 32 -9.45 8.32 15.16
N ASN A 33 -9.75 8.97 16.29
CA ASN A 33 -8.75 9.68 17.08
C ASN A 33 -8.40 8.86 18.31
N CYS A 34 -7.12 8.87 18.72
CA CYS A 34 -6.62 8.19 19.91
C CYS A 34 -6.75 9.08 21.16
N ASN A 35 -7.95 9.64 21.40
CA ASN A 35 -8.19 10.51 22.54
C ASN A 35 -8.07 9.73 23.86
N ARG A 36 -7.55 10.40 24.88
CA ARG A 36 -7.41 9.87 26.23
C ARG A 36 -8.35 10.59 27.19
N VAL A 37 -9.18 9.84 27.88
CA VAL A 37 -10.06 10.37 28.92
C VAL A 37 -9.37 10.18 30.25
N GLU A 38 -9.08 11.29 30.93
CA GLU A 38 -8.42 11.32 32.25
C GLU A 38 -9.36 11.94 33.31
N ARG A 39 -9.41 11.31 34.50
CA ARG A 39 -10.14 11.81 35.65
C ARG A 39 -9.23 12.71 36.45
N LEU A 40 -9.69 13.92 36.74
CA LEU A 40 -8.95 14.87 37.57
C LEU A 40 -9.17 14.56 39.05
N ALA A 41 -8.13 14.75 39.90
CA ALA A 41 -8.16 14.49 41.33
C ALA A 41 -9.20 15.34 42.10
N MET A 42 -9.53 16.54 41.61
CA MET A 42 -10.52 17.45 42.18
C MET A 42 -11.94 17.24 41.63
N GLY A 43 -12.20 16.13 40.95
CA GLY A 43 -13.48 15.84 40.32
C GLY A 43 -13.55 16.43 38.91
N GLY A 44 -14.23 15.70 38.04
CA GLY A 44 -14.32 16.06 36.60
C GLY A 44 -13.51 15.15 35.71
N THR A 45 -13.80 15.22 34.45
CA THR A 45 -13.19 14.38 33.42
C THR A 45 -12.72 15.26 32.27
N VAL A 46 -11.49 15.07 31.83
CA VAL A 46 -10.90 15.79 30.68
C VAL A 46 -10.63 14.80 29.57
N ASN A 47 -11.03 15.17 28.36
CA ASN A 47 -10.70 14.42 27.17
C ASN A 47 -9.53 15.11 26.47
N ARG A 48 -8.36 14.46 26.48
CA ARG A 48 -7.15 14.94 25.83
C ARG A 48 -7.01 14.35 24.44
N TRP A 49 -6.66 15.19 23.50
CA TRP A 49 -6.34 14.73 22.17
C TRP A 49 -5.04 13.89 22.18
N GLY A 50 -5.14 12.66 21.72
CA GLY A 50 -4.02 11.70 21.70
C GLY A 50 -3.47 11.42 20.32
N GLY A 51 -3.79 12.29 19.34
CA GLY A 51 -3.37 12.11 17.97
C GLY A 51 -4.40 11.39 17.10
N ARG A 52 -4.09 11.27 15.82
CA ARG A 52 -4.89 10.55 14.85
C ARG A 52 -4.55 9.06 14.89
N GLY A 53 -5.57 8.22 14.97
CA GLY A 53 -5.43 6.77 14.78
C GLY A 53 -5.28 6.38 13.31
N LEU A 54 -5.08 5.09 13.10
CA LEU A 54 -4.97 4.53 11.76
C LEU A 54 -6.33 4.53 11.05
N ARG A 55 -6.33 4.87 9.77
CA ARG A 55 -7.51 4.81 8.91
C ARG A 55 -7.90 3.35 8.70
N GLU A 56 -9.19 3.08 8.73
CA GLU A 56 -9.75 1.78 8.39
C GLU A 56 -10.68 1.95 7.20
N VAL A 57 -10.56 1.05 6.23
CA VAL A 57 -11.42 1.00 5.05
C VAL A 57 -12.06 -0.37 4.99
N SER A 58 -13.37 -0.43 4.91
CA SER A 58 -14.10 -1.70 4.76
C SER A 58 -15.18 -1.59 3.69
N PHE A 59 -15.34 -2.65 2.93
CA PHE A 59 -16.37 -2.74 1.91
C PHE A 59 -16.73 -4.20 1.62
N THR A 60 -17.94 -4.40 1.09
CA THR A 60 -18.43 -5.69 0.62
C THR A 60 -18.72 -5.59 -0.87
N THR A 61 -18.17 -6.51 -1.63
CA THR A 61 -18.41 -6.67 -3.07
C THR A 61 -18.57 -8.14 -3.40
N PHE A 62 -18.79 -8.48 -4.66
CA PHE A 62 -18.70 -9.87 -5.09
C PHE A 62 -17.63 -10.05 -6.17
N LEU A 63 -17.01 -11.19 -6.14
CA LEU A 63 -16.04 -11.64 -7.13
C LEU A 63 -16.78 -12.56 -8.09
N PRO A 64 -16.89 -12.19 -9.38
CA PRO A 64 -17.63 -12.96 -10.35
C PRO A 64 -16.87 -14.24 -10.77
N GLU A 65 -17.60 -15.34 -10.93
CA GLU A 65 -17.14 -16.53 -11.62
C GLU A 65 -17.09 -16.29 -13.14
N GLU A 66 -16.35 -17.12 -13.88
CA GLU A 66 -16.21 -17.04 -15.36
C GLU A 66 -17.56 -17.00 -16.10
N ARG A 67 -18.59 -17.66 -15.58
CA ARG A 67 -19.95 -17.68 -16.15
C ARG A 67 -20.80 -16.47 -15.81
N SER A 68 -20.34 -15.63 -14.89
CA SER A 68 -21.06 -14.44 -14.46
C SER A 68 -21.10 -13.38 -15.56
N PRO A 69 -22.23 -12.68 -15.77
CA PRO A 69 -22.31 -11.57 -16.71
C PRO A 69 -21.41 -10.38 -16.33
N PHE A 70 -20.87 -10.38 -15.11
CA PHE A 70 -19.96 -9.36 -14.58
C PHE A 70 -18.50 -9.79 -14.63
N TYR A 71 -18.20 -10.92 -15.26
CA TYR A 71 -16.84 -11.43 -15.38
C TYR A 71 -15.93 -10.43 -16.12
N GLY A 72 -14.80 -10.12 -15.52
CA GLY A 72 -13.84 -9.13 -16.03
C GLY A 72 -12.51 -9.71 -16.49
N GLY A 73 -12.44 -11.02 -16.72
CA GLY A 73 -11.22 -11.68 -17.21
C GLY A 73 -10.34 -12.30 -16.11
N THR A 74 -10.74 -12.18 -14.83
CA THR A 74 -10.05 -12.84 -13.71
C THR A 74 -11.08 -13.54 -12.86
N ASP A 75 -10.85 -14.82 -12.56
CA ASP A 75 -11.74 -15.64 -11.77
C ASP A 75 -11.76 -15.18 -10.31
N GLY A 76 -12.97 -15.16 -9.70
CA GLY A 76 -13.16 -14.74 -8.31
C GLY A 76 -12.36 -15.57 -7.31
N ALA A 77 -12.20 -16.87 -7.57
CA ALA A 77 -11.42 -17.77 -6.72
C ALA A 77 -9.92 -17.46 -6.77
N GLU A 78 -9.39 -17.08 -7.95
CA GLU A 78 -7.99 -16.65 -8.09
C GLU A 78 -7.73 -15.35 -7.31
N VAL A 79 -8.64 -14.38 -7.44
CA VAL A 79 -8.55 -13.11 -6.70
C VAL A 79 -8.59 -13.33 -5.20
N LEU A 80 -9.49 -14.20 -4.73
CA LEU A 80 -9.60 -14.54 -3.32
C LEU A 80 -8.31 -15.19 -2.79
N SER A 81 -7.74 -16.13 -3.55
CA SER A 81 -6.49 -16.79 -3.21
C SER A 81 -5.33 -15.79 -3.14
N LEU A 82 -5.30 -14.82 -4.06
CA LEU A 82 -4.30 -13.75 -4.09
C LEU A 82 -4.42 -12.83 -2.85
N LEU A 83 -5.65 -12.42 -2.50
CA LEU A 83 -5.89 -11.57 -1.33
C LEU A 83 -5.51 -12.28 -0.02
N LYS A 84 -5.81 -13.58 0.11
CA LYS A 84 -5.40 -14.39 1.26
C LYS A 84 -3.88 -14.51 1.34
N ALA A 85 -3.20 -14.75 0.22
CA ALA A 85 -1.74 -14.81 0.17
C ALA A 85 -1.09 -13.47 0.59
N TRP A 86 -1.67 -12.34 0.18
CA TRP A 86 -1.19 -11.01 0.63
C TRP A 86 -1.46 -10.77 2.11
N GLN A 87 -2.60 -11.25 2.64
CA GLN A 87 -2.89 -11.18 4.08
C GLN A 87 -1.88 -12.00 4.87
N ASP A 88 -1.59 -13.24 4.44
CA ASP A 88 -0.67 -14.15 5.11
C ASP A 88 0.79 -13.67 5.06
N SER A 89 1.18 -12.95 3.99
CA SER A 89 2.52 -12.36 3.89
C SER A 89 2.78 -11.28 4.93
N GLY A 90 1.72 -10.59 5.38
CA GLY A 90 1.84 -9.44 6.27
C GLY A 90 2.46 -8.20 5.62
N ASP A 91 2.67 -8.23 4.30
CA ASP A 91 3.18 -7.09 3.55
C ASP A 91 2.05 -6.09 3.25
N PRO A 92 2.34 -4.78 3.28
CA PRO A 92 1.33 -3.78 2.99
C PRO A 92 0.92 -3.81 1.51
N VAL A 93 -0.37 -3.68 1.29
CA VAL A 93 -0.97 -3.47 -0.03
C VAL A 93 -1.31 -1.99 -0.22
N ARG A 94 -1.30 -1.51 -1.45
CA ARG A 94 -1.75 -0.16 -1.76
C ARG A 94 -3.18 -0.19 -2.26
N LEU A 95 -4.05 0.58 -1.59
CA LEU A 95 -5.43 0.77 -2.01
C LEU A 95 -5.57 2.13 -2.70
N ILE A 96 -6.09 2.11 -3.92
CA ILE A 96 -6.38 3.31 -4.71
C ILE A 96 -7.85 3.31 -5.05
N VAL A 97 -8.56 4.37 -4.65
CA VAL A 97 -9.97 4.57 -4.99
C VAL A 97 -10.10 5.85 -5.81
N SER A 98 -10.45 5.71 -7.08
CA SER A 98 -10.57 6.84 -7.99
C SER A 98 -11.62 7.85 -7.50
N GLY A 99 -11.31 9.15 -7.57
CA GLY A 99 -12.20 10.22 -7.12
C GLY A 99 -12.37 10.31 -5.60
N SER A 100 -11.44 9.73 -4.84
CA SER A 100 -11.33 9.88 -3.39
C SER A 100 -9.90 10.26 -2.98
N ASP A 101 -9.68 10.50 -1.70
CA ASP A 101 -8.37 10.74 -1.09
C ASP A 101 -7.65 9.46 -0.66
N ILE A 102 -8.17 8.29 -1.06
CA ILE A 102 -7.59 7.01 -0.72
C ILE A 102 -6.56 6.61 -1.78
N ASN A 103 -5.29 6.70 -1.41
CA ASN A 103 -4.14 6.27 -2.19
C ASN A 103 -2.95 6.05 -1.24
N ASP A 104 -3.14 5.11 -0.31
CA ASP A 104 -2.21 4.88 0.80
C ASP A 104 -1.92 3.37 0.93
N ALA A 105 -0.91 3.05 1.75
CA ALA A 105 -0.59 1.69 2.14
C ALA A 105 -1.51 1.21 3.26
N PHE A 106 -1.94 -0.05 3.16
CA PHE A 106 -2.82 -0.72 4.12
C PHE A 106 -2.33 -2.13 4.38
N LEU A 107 -2.61 -2.65 5.58
CA LEU A 107 -2.59 -4.09 5.84
C LEU A 107 -3.99 -4.66 5.66
N ILE A 108 -4.06 -5.86 5.14
CA ILE A 108 -5.31 -6.62 5.07
C ILE A 108 -5.57 -7.20 6.46
N GLU A 109 -6.57 -6.67 7.17
CA GLU A 109 -6.93 -7.13 8.52
C GLU A 109 -7.86 -8.35 8.44
N ASP A 110 -8.84 -8.29 7.53
CA ASP A 110 -9.84 -9.34 7.40
C ASP A 110 -10.26 -9.55 5.95
N VAL A 111 -10.35 -10.81 5.56
CA VAL A 111 -10.89 -11.30 4.28
C VAL A 111 -11.98 -12.28 4.60
N THR A 112 -13.23 -11.83 4.60
CA THR A 112 -14.39 -12.70 4.81
C THR A 112 -15.02 -13.05 3.48
N GLU A 113 -15.19 -14.33 3.20
CA GLU A 113 -15.86 -14.85 2.02
C GLU A 113 -17.20 -15.49 2.37
N THR A 114 -18.16 -15.32 1.51
CA THR A 114 -19.45 -16.02 1.58
C THR A 114 -19.75 -16.62 0.22
N LEU A 115 -19.80 -17.94 0.17
CA LEU A 115 -20.13 -18.69 -1.02
C LEU A 115 -21.66 -18.81 -1.12
N ARG A 116 -22.20 -18.54 -2.31
CA ARG A 116 -23.61 -18.78 -2.61
C ARG A 116 -23.74 -20.02 -3.49
N GLU A 117 -24.63 -20.92 -3.09
CA GLU A 117 -24.98 -22.05 -3.93
C GLU A 117 -25.81 -21.55 -5.12
N GLY A 118 -25.41 -21.94 -6.34
CA GLY A 118 -26.18 -21.76 -7.57
C GLY A 118 -25.62 -20.81 -8.61
N ASP A 119 -24.93 -19.74 -8.22
CA ASP A 119 -24.36 -18.76 -9.17
C ASP A 119 -22.83 -18.78 -9.27
N GLY A 120 -22.15 -19.42 -8.30
CA GLY A 120 -20.69 -19.53 -8.27
C GLY A 120 -19.97 -18.22 -7.87
N ASP A 121 -20.69 -17.11 -7.79
CA ASP A 121 -20.12 -15.82 -7.39
C ASP A 121 -19.76 -15.82 -5.89
N ILE A 122 -18.61 -15.24 -5.55
CA ILE A 122 -18.13 -15.16 -4.17
C ILE A 122 -18.39 -13.77 -3.61
N THR A 123 -19.20 -13.67 -2.54
CA THR A 123 -19.33 -12.40 -1.82
C THR A 123 -18.10 -12.22 -0.93
N LEU A 124 -17.37 -11.13 -1.15
CA LEU A 124 -16.16 -10.73 -0.43
C LEU A 124 -16.43 -9.54 0.47
N THR A 125 -16.11 -9.65 1.74
CA THR A 125 -15.97 -8.51 2.66
C THR A 125 -14.49 -8.33 3.00
N LEU A 126 -13.96 -7.14 2.69
CA LEU A 126 -12.57 -6.81 2.89
C LEU A 126 -12.44 -5.67 3.91
N THR A 127 -11.59 -5.86 4.91
CA THR A 127 -11.25 -4.84 5.90
C THR A 127 -9.74 -4.58 5.86
N LEU A 128 -9.40 -3.32 5.67
CA LEU A 128 -8.05 -2.82 5.48
C LEU A 128 -7.74 -1.76 6.53
N ARG A 129 -6.55 -1.81 7.14
CA ARG A 129 -6.09 -0.82 8.10
C ARG A 129 -4.83 -0.12 7.59
N GLU A 130 -4.82 1.21 7.69
CA GLU A 130 -3.70 2.07 7.27
C GLU A 130 -2.37 1.56 7.83
N TYR A 131 -1.39 1.41 6.96
CA TYR A 131 -0.03 1.07 7.33
C TYR A 131 0.85 2.32 7.24
N LYS A 132 1.56 2.62 8.32
CA LYS A 132 2.54 3.71 8.36
C LYS A 132 3.94 3.15 8.46
N PHE A 133 4.80 3.55 7.55
CA PHE A 133 6.20 3.15 7.61
C PHE A 133 6.91 3.85 8.77
N ALA A 134 7.80 3.13 9.45
CA ALA A 134 8.53 3.65 10.62
C ALA A 134 9.33 4.94 10.31
N SER A 135 9.79 5.10 9.07
CA SER A 135 10.46 6.31 8.59
C SER A 135 9.56 7.55 8.55
N GLU A 136 8.25 7.38 8.43
CA GLU A 136 7.27 8.47 8.48
C GLU A 136 6.99 8.88 9.93
N LEU A 137 6.92 7.91 10.84
CA LEU A 137 6.71 8.15 12.27
C LEU A 137 7.87 8.91 12.92
N ALA A 138 9.10 8.68 12.47
CA ALA A 138 10.27 9.41 12.97
C ALA A 138 10.26 10.90 12.59
N LYS A 139 9.65 11.27 11.48
CA LYS A 139 9.50 12.68 11.05
C LYS A 139 8.42 13.42 11.84
N ASP A 140 7.38 12.71 12.28
CA ASP A 140 6.30 13.30 13.08
C ASP A 140 6.74 13.54 14.54
N ALA A 141 7.75 12.81 15.03
CA ALA A 141 8.25 12.90 16.41
C ALA A 141 9.18 14.10 16.63
N ASP A 142 9.87 14.57 15.61
CA ASP A 142 10.87 15.68 15.71
C ASP A 142 10.27 17.08 15.64
N GLY A 143 8.93 17.23 15.57
CA GLY A 143 8.24 18.53 15.69
C GLY A 143 8.63 19.60 14.64
N ALA A 144 9.40 19.25 13.64
CA ALA A 144 9.76 20.14 12.56
C ALA A 144 8.64 20.16 11.52
N VAL A 145 7.81 21.19 11.58
CA VAL A 145 6.91 21.61 10.51
C VAL A 145 7.76 21.89 9.27
N GLN A 146 7.98 20.89 8.46
CA GLN A 146 8.43 21.11 7.09
C GLN A 146 7.23 20.96 6.16
N SER A 147 6.93 22.12 5.55
CA SER A 147 5.96 22.37 4.50
C SER A 147 5.72 21.16 3.61
N ALA A 148 4.45 20.93 3.32
CA ALA A 148 3.91 19.99 2.34
C ALA A 148 4.59 20.12 0.96
N GLY A 149 5.76 19.52 0.83
CA GLY A 149 6.43 19.30 -0.43
C GLY A 149 6.50 17.82 -0.68
N LYS A 150 5.70 17.34 -1.63
CA LYS A 150 5.71 15.99 -2.21
C LYS A 150 6.06 14.89 -1.19
N THR A 151 5.06 14.37 -0.54
CA THR A 151 5.15 13.11 0.21
C THR A 151 5.73 12.07 -0.75
N ALA A 152 6.99 11.66 -0.51
CA ALA A 152 7.55 10.51 -1.19
C ALA A 152 6.58 9.36 -0.93
N ARG A 153 5.98 8.81 -1.98
CA ARG A 153 5.11 7.64 -1.86
C ARG A 153 5.89 6.59 -1.11
N ALA A 154 5.35 6.13 0.01
CA ALA A 154 5.91 5.00 0.72
C ALA A 154 6.05 3.84 -0.25
N ASP A 155 7.27 3.37 -0.44
CA ASP A 155 7.57 2.27 -1.35
C ASP A 155 7.21 0.97 -0.61
N GLU A 156 6.20 0.27 -1.10
CA GLU A 156 5.74 -1.01 -0.57
C GLU A 156 6.63 -2.17 -1.03
N ARG A 157 7.63 -1.86 -1.86
CA ARG A 157 8.53 -2.87 -2.42
C ARG A 157 9.49 -3.36 -1.35
N VAL A 158 9.54 -4.67 -1.17
CA VAL A 158 10.70 -5.32 -0.57
C VAL A 158 11.86 -5.14 -1.54
N LEU A 159 12.71 -4.16 -1.28
CA LEU A 159 13.86 -3.89 -2.14
C LEU A 159 14.75 -5.12 -2.20
N PRO A 160 15.10 -5.61 -3.39
CA PRO A 160 16.05 -6.69 -3.52
C PRO A 160 17.37 -6.26 -2.86
N LYS A 161 17.94 -7.10 -2.01
CA LYS A 161 19.22 -6.80 -1.31
C LYS A 161 20.39 -6.62 -2.27
N THR A 162 20.26 -7.12 -3.49
CA THR A 162 21.30 -7.06 -4.52
C THR A 162 20.69 -6.91 -5.91
N ARG A 163 21.39 -6.22 -6.82
CA ARG A 163 21.04 -6.10 -8.23
C ARG A 163 22.25 -6.24 -9.11
N THR A 164 22.14 -7.01 -10.19
CA THR A 164 23.18 -7.13 -11.22
C THR A 164 23.02 -6.03 -12.25
N VAL A 165 24.10 -5.31 -12.55
CA VAL A 165 24.15 -4.24 -13.56
C VAL A 165 23.99 -4.83 -14.95
N LYS A 166 23.03 -4.33 -15.72
CA LYS A 166 22.80 -4.68 -17.14
C LYS A 166 23.44 -3.64 -18.06
N ARG A 167 23.59 -3.99 -19.33
CA ARG A 167 24.11 -3.06 -20.33
C ARG A 167 23.15 -1.87 -20.49
N GLY A 168 23.67 -0.65 -20.31
CA GLY A 168 22.89 0.59 -20.37
C GLY A 168 22.38 1.09 -19.02
N ASP A 169 22.56 0.32 -17.93
CA ASP A 169 22.20 0.76 -16.60
C ASP A 169 23.13 1.89 -16.12
N THR A 170 22.53 2.84 -15.42
CA THR A 170 23.24 3.87 -14.67
C THR A 170 22.83 3.80 -13.21
N LEU A 171 23.72 4.18 -12.29
CA LEU A 171 23.36 4.23 -10.86
C LEU A 171 22.16 5.11 -10.59
N TRP A 172 21.98 6.17 -11.37
CA TRP A 172 20.85 7.07 -11.27
C TRP A 172 19.54 6.38 -11.69
N ALA A 173 19.55 5.66 -12.84
CA ALA A 173 18.39 4.91 -13.31
C ALA A 173 18.02 3.78 -12.33
N ILE A 174 19.02 3.07 -11.81
CA ILE A 174 18.83 2.03 -10.80
C ILE A 174 18.22 2.63 -9.51
N ALA A 175 18.68 3.79 -9.06
CA ALA A 175 18.13 4.47 -7.91
C ALA A 175 16.69 4.94 -8.14
N CYS A 176 16.37 5.47 -9.34
CA CYS A 176 15.00 5.81 -9.71
C CYS A 176 14.06 4.60 -9.70
N GLU A 177 14.52 3.48 -10.24
CA GLU A 177 13.71 2.26 -10.32
C GLU A 177 13.46 1.64 -8.95
N LEU A 178 14.46 1.64 -8.06
CA LEU A 178 14.39 0.98 -6.76
C LEU A 178 13.82 1.86 -5.66
N TYR A 179 14.21 3.12 -5.64
CA TYR A 179 13.86 4.05 -4.55
C TYR A 179 12.88 5.14 -4.99
N GLY A 180 12.51 5.17 -6.29
CA GLY A 180 11.70 6.27 -6.84
C GLY A 180 12.42 7.62 -6.87
N ASP A 181 13.67 7.69 -6.41
CA ASP A 181 14.49 8.90 -6.31
C ASP A 181 15.91 8.66 -6.84
N GLY A 182 16.17 9.25 -8.01
CA GLY A 182 17.47 9.15 -8.67
C GLY A 182 18.62 9.77 -7.87
N THR A 183 18.36 10.71 -6.96
CA THR A 183 19.41 11.38 -6.17
C THR A 183 20.12 10.45 -5.20
N ARG A 184 19.47 9.34 -4.84
CA ARG A 184 20.01 8.28 -3.96
C ARG A 184 21.09 7.42 -4.61
N TRP A 185 21.40 7.62 -5.88
CA TRP A 185 22.50 6.92 -6.54
C TRP A 185 23.84 7.02 -5.79
N ARG A 186 24.04 8.12 -5.04
CA ARG A 186 25.25 8.35 -4.23
C ARG A 186 25.37 7.35 -3.07
N GLU A 187 24.25 6.95 -2.48
CA GLU A 187 24.21 5.94 -1.42
C GLU A 187 24.63 4.58 -1.96
N ILE A 188 24.08 4.20 -3.13
CA ILE A 188 24.45 2.96 -3.82
C ILE A 188 25.94 2.99 -4.18
N ALA A 189 26.45 4.09 -4.72
CA ALA A 189 27.86 4.24 -5.07
C ALA A 189 28.78 4.05 -3.85
N LYS A 190 28.45 4.73 -2.76
CA LYS A 190 29.21 4.66 -1.49
C LYS A 190 29.22 3.25 -0.92
N LYS A 191 28.07 2.59 -0.88
CA LYS A 191 27.89 1.23 -0.32
C LYS A 191 28.67 0.18 -1.13
N ASN A 192 28.83 0.41 -2.45
CA ASN A 192 29.47 -0.53 -3.37
C ASN A 192 30.90 -0.14 -3.79
N GLY A 193 31.47 0.91 -3.18
CA GLY A 193 32.81 1.38 -3.50
C GLY A 193 32.97 1.85 -4.96
N VAL A 194 31.91 2.41 -5.56
CA VAL A 194 31.94 2.89 -6.94
C VAL A 194 32.43 4.34 -6.94
N THR A 195 33.69 4.54 -7.34
CA THR A 195 34.33 5.87 -7.43
C THR A 195 33.98 6.59 -8.74
N GLU A 196 33.80 5.83 -9.83
CA GLU A 196 33.45 6.37 -11.15
C GLU A 196 32.06 5.89 -11.61
N PRO A 197 30.98 6.61 -11.29
CA PRO A 197 29.62 6.21 -11.63
C PRO A 197 29.33 6.10 -13.15
N ARG A 198 30.15 6.77 -13.96
CA ARG A 198 30.04 6.74 -15.45
C ARG A 198 30.63 5.48 -16.07
N LYS A 199 31.48 4.75 -15.34
CA LYS A 199 32.14 3.52 -15.78
C LYS A 199 31.63 2.31 -14.99
N LEU A 200 30.31 2.16 -14.88
CA LEU A 200 29.73 1.04 -14.17
C LEU A 200 29.90 -0.25 -14.98
N PRO A 201 30.64 -1.24 -14.47
CA PRO A 201 30.87 -2.47 -15.22
C PRO A 201 29.62 -3.32 -15.28
N VAL A 202 29.28 -3.79 -16.51
CA VAL A 202 28.17 -4.71 -16.73
C VAL A 202 28.45 -6.04 -16.04
N GLY A 203 27.45 -6.61 -15.37
CA GLY A 203 27.60 -7.84 -14.59
C GLY A 203 28.02 -7.63 -13.12
N LYS A 204 28.37 -6.41 -12.70
CA LYS A 204 28.65 -6.13 -11.30
C LYS A 204 27.38 -6.29 -10.46
N VAL A 205 27.48 -7.02 -9.35
CA VAL A 205 26.41 -7.12 -8.37
C VAL A 205 26.53 -5.94 -7.41
N LEU A 206 25.48 -5.12 -7.35
CA LEU A 206 25.35 -4.00 -6.42
C LEU A 206 24.60 -4.44 -5.19
N VAL A 207 25.07 -4.08 -4.01
CA VAL A 207 24.36 -4.18 -2.75
C VAL A 207 23.52 -2.92 -2.57
N LEU A 208 22.22 -3.07 -2.30
CA LEU A 208 21.24 -1.98 -2.25
C LEU A 208 20.89 -1.60 -0.81
#